data_6af8908f56500cd6502dd56feb92f932
#
_entry.id   6af8908f56500cd6502dd56feb92f932
#
_cell.length_a   1.000
_cell.length_b   1.000
_cell.length_c   1.000
_cell.angle_alpha   90.00
_cell.angle_beta   90.00
_cell.angle_gamma   90.00
#
_symmetry.space_group_name_H-M   'P 1'
#
loop_
_entity.id
_entity.type
_entity.pdbx_description
1 polymer ?
#
loop_
_entity_poly.entity_id
_entity_poly.type
_entity_poly.pdbx_seq_one_letter_code
_entity_poly.pdbx_strand_id
1 'polypeptide(L)'
;MKTKIMGITIKKRKEKAVMFQAILTEYGSYVQTRLGTIDPNSADGGIILLQLNCTDEIAIEMTQKLEAIDGILVSMMDLRV
;
A
#
# COMPACT_ATOMS: atom_id res chain seq x y z
N MET A 1 -16.23 3.62 9.85
CA MET A 1 -15.03 3.36 9.02
C MET A 1 -15.43 3.27 7.57
N LYS A 2 -14.50 3.56 6.69
CA LYS A 2 -14.74 3.53 5.24
C LYS A 2 -13.99 2.37 4.60
N THR A 3 -14.59 1.81 3.56
CA THR A 3 -13.88 0.86 2.69
C THR A 3 -13.07 1.65 1.68
N LYS A 4 -11.79 1.36 1.61
CA LYS A 4 -10.85 2.05 0.72
C LYS A 4 -10.07 1.05 -0.11
N ILE A 5 -9.73 1.46 -1.33
CA ILE A 5 -8.82 0.71 -2.18
C ILE A 5 -7.52 1.50 -2.26
N MET A 6 -6.43 0.86 -1.90
CA MET A 6 -5.10 1.47 -1.95
C MET A 6 -4.24 0.72 -2.95
N GLY A 7 -3.73 1.45 -3.94
CA GLY A 7 -2.77 0.91 -4.90
C GLY A 7 -1.38 1.43 -4.55
N ILE A 8 -0.42 0.53 -4.47
CA ILE A 8 0.95 0.87 -4.10
C ILE A 8 1.88 0.39 -5.20
N THR A 9 2.67 1.31 -5.75
CA THR A 9 3.72 0.95 -6.69
C THR A 9 5.07 1.06 -5.99
N ILE A 10 5.92 0.06 -6.20
CA ILE A 10 7.21 -0.04 -5.53
C ILE A 10 8.29 -0.23 -6.59
N LYS A 11 9.25 0.69 -6.65
CA LYS A 11 10.46 0.51 -7.45
C LYS A 11 11.49 -0.24 -6.60
N LYS A 12 12.30 -1.09 -7.24
CA LYS A 12 13.33 -1.87 -6.57
C LYS A 12 12.74 -2.68 -5.41
N ARG A 13 11.71 -3.46 -5.73
CA ARG A 13 10.91 -4.21 -4.75
C ARG A 13 11.76 -4.99 -3.75
N LYS A 14 12.81 -5.66 -4.21
CA LYS A 14 13.65 -6.50 -3.33
C LYS A 14 14.35 -5.68 -2.27
N GLU A 15 14.85 -4.48 -2.61
CA GLU A 15 15.53 -3.62 -1.66
C GLU A 15 14.58 -3.05 -0.62
N LYS A 16 13.33 -2.78 -1.01
CA LYS A 16 12.35 -2.10 -0.16
C LYS A 16 11.47 -3.04 0.65
N ALA A 17 11.56 -4.35 0.40
CA ALA A 17 10.62 -5.32 0.94
C ALA A 17 10.51 -5.28 2.47
N VAL A 18 11.63 -5.22 3.17
CA VAL A 18 11.63 -5.26 4.65
C VAL A 18 10.90 -4.04 5.22
N MET A 19 11.22 -2.83 4.76
CA MET A 19 10.60 -1.60 5.25
C MET A 19 9.11 -1.56 4.92
N PHE A 20 8.77 -1.94 3.69
CA PHE A 20 7.41 -1.98 3.21
C PHE A 20 6.56 -2.98 4.01
N GLN A 21 7.06 -4.20 4.21
CA GLN A 21 6.34 -5.23 4.95
C GLN A 21 6.13 -4.85 6.42
N ALA A 22 7.08 -4.16 7.02
CA ALA A 22 6.94 -3.69 8.41
C ALA A 22 5.75 -2.74 8.55
N ILE A 23 5.57 -1.83 7.60
CA ILE A 23 4.44 -0.90 7.61
C ILE A 23 3.13 -1.64 7.40
N LEU A 24 3.07 -2.57 6.43
CA LEU A 24 1.86 -3.36 6.20
C LEU A 24 1.47 -4.18 7.42
N THR A 25 2.47 -4.70 8.15
CA THR A 25 2.22 -5.45 9.40
C THR A 25 1.65 -4.54 10.46
N GLU A 26 2.18 -3.33 10.60
CA GLU A 26 1.70 -2.36 11.59
C GLU A 26 0.22 -2.05 11.38
N TYR A 27 -0.22 -1.95 10.13
CA TYR A 27 -1.61 -1.63 9.79
C TYR A 27 -2.44 -2.85 9.41
N GLY A 28 -1.94 -4.06 9.73
CA GLY A 28 -2.56 -5.30 9.28
C GLY A 28 -4.01 -5.49 9.70
N SER A 29 -4.40 -4.95 10.87
CA SER A 29 -5.78 -5.06 11.33
C SER A 29 -6.79 -4.32 10.45
N TYR A 30 -6.33 -3.38 9.64
CA TYR A 30 -7.19 -2.62 8.72
C TYR A 30 -7.24 -3.24 7.32
N VAL A 31 -6.34 -4.17 7.02
CA VAL A 31 -6.23 -4.78 5.68
C VAL A 31 -7.14 -6.00 5.62
N GLN A 32 -8.13 -5.96 4.71
CA GLN A 32 -9.06 -7.07 4.53
C GLN A 32 -8.64 -7.98 3.38
N THR A 33 -8.07 -7.40 2.34
CA THR A 33 -7.62 -8.15 1.17
C THR A 33 -6.32 -7.55 0.67
N ARG A 34 -5.44 -8.42 0.21
CA ARG A 34 -4.14 -8.00 -0.30
C ARG A 34 -3.82 -8.81 -1.56
N LEU A 35 -3.42 -8.11 -2.62
CA LEU A 35 -3.03 -8.72 -3.88
C LEU A 35 -1.73 -8.09 -4.35
N GLY A 36 -0.69 -8.90 -4.49
CA GLY A 36 0.59 -8.45 -5.02
C GLY A 36 0.80 -8.95 -6.44
N THR A 37 1.39 -8.12 -7.28
CA THR A 37 1.72 -8.48 -8.65
C THR A 37 2.98 -7.72 -9.08
N ILE A 38 3.55 -8.13 -10.21
CA ILE A 38 4.70 -7.43 -10.77
C ILE A 38 4.23 -6.22 -11.56
N ASP A 39 5.08 -5.19 -11.61
CA ASP A 39 4.81 -4.03 -12.44
C ASP A 39 5.22 -4.35 -13.90
N PRO A 40 4.27 -4.34 -14.85
CA PRO A 40 4.60 -4.67 -16.24
C PRO A 40 5.50 -3.63 -16.91
N ASN A 41 5.63 -2.45 -16.31
CA ASN A 41 6.43 -1.35 -16.85
C ASN A 41 7.78 -1.19 -16.15
N SER A 42 8.13 -2.10 -15.24
CA SER A 42 9.38 -2.01 -14.47
C SER A 42 9.87 -3.42 -14.14
N ALA A 43 11.10 -3.74 -14.55
CA ALA A 43 11.65 -5.08 -14.42
C ALA A 43 11.77 -5.55 -12.97
N ASP A 44 12.01 -4.62 -12.03
CA ASP A 44 12.21 -4.94 -10.61
C ASP A 44 11.13 -4.31 -9.72
N GLY A 45 10.06 -3.79 -10.32
CA GLY A 45 8.98 -3.16 -9.60
C GLY A 45 7.87 -4.10 -9.19
N GLY A 46 7.06 -3.66 -8.25
CA GLY A 46 5.88 -4.39 -7.80
C GLY A 46 4.68 -3.47 -7.69
N ILE A 47 3.52 -4.07 -7.77
CA ILE A 47 2.24 -3.39 -7.54
C ILE A 47 1.51 -4.18 -6.47
N ILE A 48 1.00 -3.49 -5.45
CA ILE A 48 0.23 -4.11 -4.39
C ILE A 48 -1.08 -3.38 -4.26
N LEU A 49 -2.17 -4.15 -4.26
CA LEU A 49 -3.51 -3.64 -4.08
C LEU A 49 -4.02 -4.10 -2.72
N LEU A 50 -4.57 -3.15 -1.97
CA LEU A 50 -5.13 -3.42 -0.66
C LEU A 50 -6.58 -2.99 -0.62
N GLN A 51 -7.41 -3.81 0.01
CA GLN A 51 -8.74 -3.38 0.46
C GLN A 51 -8.62 -3.08 1.95
N LEU A 52 -8.93 -1.85 2.34
CA LEU A 52 -8.82 -1.39 3.71
C LEU A 52 -10.20 -1.06 4.28
N ASN A 53 -10.35 -1.28 5.58
CA ASN A 53 -11.48 -0.75 6.33
C ASN A 53 -10.90 0.08 7.47
N CYS A 54 -10.93 1.41 7.32
CA CYS A 54 -10.29 2.31 8.27
C CYS A 54 -10.86 3.73 8.16
N THR A 55 -10.43 4.59 9.08
CA THR A 55 -10.76 6.01 9.05
C THR A 55 -9.86 6.74 8.05
N ASP A 56 -10.25 7.96 7.68
CA ASP A 56 -9.42 8.81 6.83
C ASP A 56 -8.07 9.10 7.47
N GLU A 57 -8.04 9.31 8.78
CA GLU A 57 -6.80 9.60 9.51
C GLU A 57 -5.82 8.45 9.42
N ILE A 58 -6.29 7.22 9.60
CA ILE A 58 -5.45 6.03 9.49
C ILE A 58 -4.92 5.88 8.06
N ALA A 59 -5.76 6.10 7.07
CA ALA A 59 -5.35 6.00 5.68
C ALA A 59 -4.27 7.02 5.33
N ILE A 60 -4.41 8.26 5.79
CA ILE A 60 -3.43 9.32 5.59
C ILE A 60 -2.10 8.96 6.27
N GLU A 61 -2.17 8.50 7.51
CA GLU A 61 -0.98 8.10 8.28
C GLU A 61 -0.22 6.99 7.57
N MET A 62 -0.93 5.95 7.13
CA MET A 62 -0.35 4.83 6.40
C MET A 62 0.30 5.28 5.08
N THR A 63 -0.39 6.15 4.33
CA THR A 63 0.12 6.70 3.08
C THR A 63 1.42 7.46 3.30
N GLN A 64 1.46 8.31 4.33
CA GLN A 64 2.66 9.10 4.64
C GLN A 64 3.84 8.21 4.98
N LYS A 65 3.61 7.16 5.77
CA LYS A 65 4.68 6.22 6.13
C LYS A 65 5.19 5.45 4.92
N LEU A 66 4.29 5.02 4.05
CA LEU A 66 4.68 4.30 2.84
C LEU A 66 5.46 5.20 1.89
N GLU A 67 4.98 6.42 1.65
CA GLU A 67 5.64 7.33 0.71
C GLU A 67 6.91 7.96 1.27
N ALA A 68 7.19 7.81 2.56
CA ALA A 68 8.48 8.16 3.12
C ALA A 68 9.59 7.21 2.65
N ILE A 69 9.23 6.04 2.13
CA ILE A 69 10.19 5.10 1.53
C ILE A 69 10.41 5.51 0.08
N ASP A 70 11.65 5.80 -0.28
CA ASP A 70 11.99 6.18 -1.65
C ASP A 70 11.57 5.10 -2.64
N GLY A 71 10.93 5.50 -3.73
CA GLY A 71 10.48 4.59 -4.77
C GLY A 71 9.08 4.00 -4.54
N ILE A 72 8.38 4.40 -3.48
CA ILE A 72 7.01 3.97 -3.21
C ILE A 72 6.04 5.12 -3.47
N LEU A 73 5.02 4.85 -4.30
CA LEU A 73 3.92 5.77 -4.56
C LEU A 73 2.62 5.09 -4.18
N VAL A 74 1.70 5.88 -3.60
CA VAL A 74 0.41 5.38 -3.13
C VAL A 74 -0.71 6.13 -3.83
N SER A 75 -1.67 5.38 -4.34
CA SER A 75 -2.92 5.92 -4.88
C SER A 75 -4.06 5.31 -4.08
N MET A 76 -5.07 6.10 -3.74
CA MET A 76 -6.14 5.62 -2.89
C MET A 76 -7.47 6.22 -3.30
N MET A 77 -8.51 5.42 -3.13
CA MET A 77 -9.88 5.88 -3.35
C MET A 77 -10.80 5.31 -2.29
N ASP A 78 -11.84 6.03 -1.98
CA ASP A 78 -12.93 5.51 -1.18
C ASP A 78 -13.85 4.71 -2.09
N LEU A 79 -14.24 3.51 -1.63
CA LEU A 79 -15.19 2.69 -2.35
C LEU A 79 -16.59 3.05 -1.87
N ARG A 80 -17.47 3.30 -2.80
CA ARG A 80 -18.88 3.55 -2.46
C ARG A 80 -19.60 2.23 -2.26
N VAL A 81 -19.95 1.97 -1.03
CA VAL A 81 -20.67 0.74 -0.61
C VAL A 81 -21.84 1.06 0.29
#